data_914421100ffefa544be5549c86ab4dae
#
_entry.id   914421100ffefa544be5549c86ab4dae
#
_cell.length_a   1.000
_cell.length_b   1.000
_cell.length_c   1.000
_cell.angle_alpha   90.00
_cell.angle_beta   90.00
_cell.angle_gamma   90.00
#
_symmetry.space_group_name_H-M   'P 1'
#
loop_
_entity.id
_entity.type
_entity.pdbx_description
1 polymer ?
#
loop_
_entity_poly.entity_id
_entity_poly.type
_entity_poly.pdbx_seq_one_letter_code
_entity_poly.pdbx_strand_id
1 'polypeptide(L)'
;TEGGGRLRSCRFPGNLEAPPDKIEKKGLVLMNYDKKTIRDIDVSGKKILLRCDFNVPHDKATGIIHDDTRIVSTLPTIRYLLEHNAAVILLSHMGRPHGEWKKELSLFSARDHLEKLLGLSIPLTKDVLGPDTKAKCAALQPGQAVLVENLRFRIEEEQNDPDFARELA
;
A
#
# COMPACT_ATOMS: atom_id res chain seq x y z
N THR A 1 11.17 -38.66 5.39
CA THR A 1 9.73 -38.42 5.23
C THR A 1 9.55 -36.93 4.96
N GLU A 2 9.35 -36.64 3.68
CA GLU A 2 9.18 -35.32 3.10
C GLU A 2 7.79 -34.78 3.44
N GLY A 3 7.73 -33.60 4.02
CA GLY A 3 6.51 -32.84 4.23
C GLY A 3 6.51 -31.57 3.35
N GLY A 4 6.17 -31.74 2.07
CA GLY A 4 5.97 -30.64 1.15
C GLY A 4 4.68 -29.89 1.46
N GLY A 5 4.75 -28.76 2.16
CA GLY A 5 3.63 -27.84 2.36
C GLY A 5 3.32 -27.10 1.05
N ARG A 6 2.28 -27.52 0.36
CA ARG A 6 1.72 -26.75 -0.79
C ARG A 6 1.17 -25.43 -0.27
N LEU A 7 1.74 -24.34 -0.72
CA LEU A 7 1.15 -23.01 -0.60
C LEU A 7 -0.22 -23.02 -1.30
N ARG A 8 -1.27 -22.85 -0.55
CA ARG A 8 -2.63 -22.71 -1.08
C ARG A 8 -2.72 -21.37 -1.80
N SER A 9 -3.06 -21.41 -3.09
CA SER A 9 -3.45 -20.23 -3.84
C SER A 9 -4.69 -19.62 -3.18
N CYS A 10 -4.59 -18.40 -2.69
CA CYS A 10 -5.73 -17.66 -2.15
C CYS A 10 -6.72 -17.37 -3.27
N ARG A 11 -7.77 -18.19 -3.38
CA ARG A 11 -8.99 -17.80 -4.11
C ARG A 11 -9.82 -16.97 -3.15
N PHE A 12 -10.13 -15.75 -3.54
CA PHE A 12 -11.12 -14.93 -2.84
C PHE A 12 -12.48 -15.60 -2.94
N PRO A 13 -13.21 -15.83 -1.82
CA PRO A 13 -14.58 -16.30 -1.88
C PRO A 13 -15.49 -15.11 -2.22
N GLY A 14 -16.19 -15.21 -3.29
CA GLY A 14 -17.31 -14.34 -3.62
C GLY A 14 -17.18 -13.64 -4.97
N ASN A 15 -18.04 -14.05 -5.90
CA ASN A 15 -18.36 -13.27 -7.09
C ASN A 15 -18.94 -11.92 -6.63
N LEU A 16 -18.10 -10.90 -6.55
CA LEU A 16 -18.58 -9.52 -6.63
C LEU A 16 -18.74 -9.26 -8.13
N GLU A 17 -19.98 -9.22 -8.58
CA GLU A 17 -20.33 -8.77 -9.92
C GLU A 17 -19.61 -7.45 -10.17
N ALA A 18 -18.92 -7.36 -11.31
CA ALA A 18 -18.35 -6.11 -11.76
C ALA A 18 -19.44 -5.04 -11.78
N PRO A 19 -19.18 -3.83 -11.31
CA PRO A 19 -20.17 -2.77 -11.40
C PRO A 19 -20.59 -2.60 -12.86
N PRO A 20 -21.89 -2.41 -13.15
CA PRO A 20 -22.40 -2.38 -14.51
C PRO A 20 -21.71 -1.26 -15.28
N ASP A 21 -21.22 -1.59 -16.48
CA ASP A 21 -20.53 -0.68 -17.41
C ASP A 21 -21.40 0.45 -17.97
N LYS A 22 -22.63 0.64 -17.45
CA LYS A 22 -23.56 1.67 -17.88
C LYS A 22 -24.21 2.39 -16.71
N ILE A 23 -23.52 3.40 -16.19
CA ILE A 23 -24.20 4.47 -15.48
C ILE A 23 -24.77 5.40 -16.55
N GLU A 24 -26.09 5.34 -16.78
CA GLU A 24 -26.77 6.31 -17.63
C GLU A 24 -26.57 7.72 -17.08
N LYS A 25 -25.89 8.53 -17.89
CA LYS A 25 -25.53 9.92 -17.59
C LYS A 25 -26.74 10.81 -17.78
N LYS A 26 -27.43 11.22 -16.71
CA LYS A 26 -28.22 12.45 -16.71
C LYS A 26 -27.44 13.53 -15.95
N GLY A 27 -26.85 14.46 -16.71
CA GLY A 27 -26.53 15.80 -16.21
C GLY A 27 -25.23 16.02 -15.46
N LEU A 28 -24.25 15.11 -15.46
CA LEU A 28 -22.92 15.38 -14.91
C LEU A 28 -21.97 15.74 -16.08
N VAL A 29 -21.52 17.00 -16.12
CA VAL A 29 -20.37 17.39 -16.96
C VAL A 29 -19.18 16.62 -16.44
N LEU A 30 -18.87 15.47 -17.03
CA LEU A 30 -17.60 14.77 -16.79
C LEU A 30 -16.51 15.68 -17.33
N MET A 31 -15.83 16.38 -16.45
CA MET A 31 -14.51 16.93 -16.77
C MET A 31 -13.64 15.72 -17.12
N ASN A 32 -13.47 15.52 -18.41
CA ASN A 32 -12.58 14.49 -18.94
C ASN A 32 -11.15 15.00 -18.67
N TYR A 33 -10.66 14.71 -17.46
CA TYR A 33 -9.23 14.88 -17.19
C TYR A 33 -8.53 13.81 -18.03
N ASP A 34 -7.89 14.22 -19.11
CA ASP A 34 -7.05 13.38 -19.97
C ASP A 34 -5.79 12.97 -19.20
N LYS A 35 -6.00 12.26 -18.09
CA LYS A 35 -4.95 11.77 -17.19
C LYS A 35 -4.97 10.26 -17.17
N LYS A 36 -3.81 9.68 -17.36
CA LYS A 36 -3.62 8.23 -17.23
C LYS A 36 -3.94 7.78 -15.82
N THR A 37 -4.63 6.66 -15.73
CA THR A 37 -4.95 5.94 -14.49
C THR A 37 -4.15 4.63 -14.44
N ILE A 38 -4.24 3.91 -13.34
CA ILE A 38 -3.65 2.56 -13.23
C ILE A 38 -4.25 1.56 -14.23
N ARG A 39 -5.43 1.85 -14.80
CA ARG A 39 -6.10 1.02 -15.81
C ARG A 39 -5.55 1.21 -17.22
N ASP A 40 -4.82 2.30 -17.45
CA ASP A 40 -4.25 2.66 -18.74
C ASP A 40 -2.81 2.15 -18.93
N ILE A 41 -2.30 1.43 -17.94
CA ILE A 41 -0.95 0.86 -17.95
C ILE A 41 -0.99 -0.64 -17.65
N ASP A 42 -0.09 -1.38 -18.29
CA ASP A 42 0.13 -2.77 -17.93
C ASP A 42 0.95 -2.86 -16.64
N VAL A 43 0.35 -3.43 -15.59
CA VAL A 43 0.97 -3.61 -14.26
C VAL A 43 1.38 -5.05 -13.98
N SER A 44 1.02 -6.00 -14.86
CA SER A 44 1.22 -7.42 -14.64
C SER A 44 2.70 -7.78 -14.51
N GLY A 45 3.05 -8.50 -13.46
CA GLY A 45 4.42 -8.92 -13.18
C GLY A 45 5.37 -7.79 -12.78
N LYS A 46 4.89 -6.55 -12.66
CA LYS A 46 5.74 -5.39 -12.33
C LYS A 46 5.75 -5.11 -10.83
N LYS A 47 6.85 -4.51 -10.37
CA LYS A 47 6.94 -3.90 -9.04
C LYS A 47 6.39 -2.48 -9.12
N ILE A 48 5.38 -2.19 -8.32
CA ILE A 48 4.68 -0.91 -8.32
C ILE A 48 4.90 -0.21 -6.99
N LEU A 49 5.51 0.97 -7.03
CA LEU A 49 5.54 1.89 -5.90
C LEU A 49 4.20 2.61 -5.82
N LEU A 50 3.46 2.41 -4.73
CA LEU A 50 2.18 3.06 -4.50
C LEU A 50 2.24 3.91 -3.24
N ARG A 51 2.22 5.23 -3.40
CA ARG A 51 2.12 6.15 -2.27
C ARG A 51 0.67 6.33 -1.86
N CYS A 52 0.38 5.97 -0.61
CA CYS A 52 -0.93 6.08 0.03
C CYS A 52 -0.91 7.13 1.15
N ASP A 53 -2.08 7.57 1.58
CA ASP A 53 -2.23 8.35 2.79
C ASP A 53 -2.82 7.48 3.92
N PHE A 54 -1.93 6.92 4.75
CA PHE A 54 -2.29 6.17 5.95
C PHE A 54 -2.11 6.98 7.23
N ASN A 55 -1.99 8.31 7.09
CA ASN A 55 -1.91 9.21 8.24
C ASN A 55 -3.29 9.38 8.88
N VAL A 56 -3.71 8.37 9.63
CA VAL A 56 -5.01 8.26 10.28
C VAL A 56 -4.91 8.59 11.77
N PRO A 57 -5.98 9.15 12.38
CA PRO A 57 -6.04 9.34 13.81
C PRO A 57 -6.08 7.98 14.53
N HIS A 58 -5.13 7.75 15.41
CA HIS A 58 -5.03 6.53 16.20
C HIS A 58 -4.62 6.84 17.64
N ASP A 59 -4.98 5.98 18.55
CA ASP A 59 -4.50 6.01 19.92
C ASP A 59 -3.02 5.58 19.99
N LYS A 60 -2.17 6.43 20.52
CA LYS A 60 -0.72 6.20 20.55
C LYS A 60 -0.28 5.07 21.48
N ALA A 61 -1.09 4.75 22.48
CA ALA A 61 -0.77 3.70 23.45
C ALA A 61 -1.25 2.33 22.96
N THR A 62 -2.46 2.27 22.39
CA THR A 62 -3.11 1.01 21.98
C THR A 62 -2.98 0.73 20.48
N GLY A 63 -2.70 1.75 19.66
CA GLY A 63 -2.67 1.65 18.22
C GLY A 63 -4.07 1.56 17.57
N ILE A 64 -5.14 1.74 18.34
CA ILE A 64 -6.51 1.68 17.81
C ILE A 64 -6.76 2.85 16.88
N ILE A 65 -7.17 2.56 15.65
CA ILE A 65 -7.53 3.55 14.64
C ILE A 65 -8.96 4.02 14.90
N HIS A 66 -9.16 5.33 14.98
CA HIS A 66 -10.47 5.94 15.23
C HIS A 66 -11.23 6.26 13.94
N ASP A 67 -10.53 6.53 12.87
CA ASP A 67 -11.09 6.79 11.53
C ASP A 67 -10.17 6.18 10.48
N ASP A 68 -10.69 5.22 9.73
CA ASP A 68 -9.97 4.47 8.71
C ASP A 68 -10.29 4.91 7.27
N THR A 69 -11.07 5.98 7.10
CA THR A 69 -11.55 6.46 5.79
C THR A 69 -10.43 6.57 4.76
N ARG A 70 -9.25 7.06 5.17
CA ARG A 70 -8.09 7.19 4.28
C ARG A 70 -7.55 5.83 3.83
N ILE A 71 -7.48 4.87 4.74
CA ILE A 71 -7.04 3.50 4.41
C ILE A 71 -8.05 2.84 3.49
N VAL A 72 -9.34 2.92 3.82
CA VAL A 72 -10.43 2.34 3.02
C VAL A 72 -10.45 2.93 1.61
N SER A 73 -10.22 4.22 1.46
CA SER A 73 -10.20 4.88 0.14
C SER A 73 -9.10 4.38 -0.80
N THR A 74 -8.03 3.78 -0.27
CA THR A 74 -6.93 3.21 -1.07
C THR A 74 -7.18 1.77 -1.50
N LEU A 75 -8.08 1.05 -0.85
CA LEU A 75 -8.33 -0.38 -1.09
C LEU A 75 -8.66 -0.72 -2.55
N PRO A 76 -9.49 0.07 -3.26
CA PRO A 76 -9.80 -0.24 -4.67
C PRO A 76 -8.54 -0.28 -5.54
N THR A 77 -7.61 0.66 -5.34
CA THR A 77 -6.34 0.71 -6.07
C THR A 77 -5.43 -0.46 -5.71
N ILE A 78 -5.30 -0.76 -4.41
CA ILE A 78 -4.45 -1.86 -3.95
C ILE A 78 -4.99 -3.20 -4.46
N ARG A 79 -6.29 -3.45 -4.35
CA ARG A 79 -6.93 -4.67 -4.85
C ARG A 79 -6.73 -4.83 -6.35
N TYR A 80 -6.99 -3.76 -7.12
CA TYR A 80 -6.77 -3.77 -8.57
C TYR A 80 -5.34 -4.23 -8.93
N LEU A 81 -4.33 -3.64 -8.29
CA LEU A 81 -2.93 -4.00 -8.55
C LEU A 81 -2.62 -5.46 -8.21
N LEU A 82 -3.08 -5.95 -7.05
CA LEU A 82 -2.86 -7.32 -6.61
C LEU A 82 -3.59 -8.33 -7.51
N GLU A 83 -4.84 -8.05 -7.89
CA GLU A 83 -5.64 -8.87 -8.79
C GLU A 83 -5.05 -8.94 -10.21
N HIS A 84 -4.36 -7.88 -10.64
CA HIS A 84 -3.64 -7.83 -11.92
C HIS A 84 -2.17 -8.28 -11.80
N ASN A 85 -1.87 -9.05 -10.75
CA ASN A 85 -0.57 -9.72 -10.60
C ASN A 85 0.63 -8.75 -10.49
N ALA A 86 0.43 -7.55 -9.95
CA ALA A 86 1.52 -6.65 -9.60
C ALA A 86 2.13 -7.01 -8.24
N ALA A 87 3.41 -6.73 -8.05
CA ALA A 87 4.08 -6.72 -6.74
C ALA A 87 4.03 -5.30 -6.17
N VAL A 88 3.31 -5.10 -5.06
CA VAL A 88 2.97 -3.75 -4.59
C VAL A 88 3.83 -3.33 -3.41
N ILE A 89 4.59 -2.25 -3.56
CA ILE A 89 5.38 -1.62 -2.50
C ILE A 89 4.61 -0.39 -2.03
N LEU A 90 4.00 -0.50 -0.84
CA LEU A 90 3.19 0.55 -0.24
C LEU A 90 4.09 1.53 0.50
N LEU A 91 3.92 2.80 0.23
CA LEU A 91 4.62 3.91 0.84
C LEU A 91 3.63 4.83 1.54
N SER A 92 3.90 5.22 2.77
CA SER A 92 3.08 6.20 3.49
C SER A 92 3.87 6.93 4.56
N HIS A 93 3.18 7.83 5.25
CA HIS A 93 3.69 8.51 6.43
C HIS A 93 2.66 8.47 7.57
N MET A 94 3.13 8.70 8.79
CA MET A 94 2.32 8.87 10.00
C MET A 94 2.88 10.04 10.80
N GLY A 95 2.04 11.05 11.05
CA GLY A 95 2.42 12.22 11.86
C GLY A 95 3.57 13.03 11.27
N ARG A 96 4.33 13.67 12.18
CA ARG A 96 5.49 14.53 11.86
C ARG A 96 6.66 14.21 12.80
N PRO A 97 7.40 13.15 12.56
CA PRO A 97 8.55 12.75 13.39
C PRO A 97 9.81 13.60 13.18
N HIS A 98 9.89 14.37 12.09
CA HIS A 98 11.05 15.23 11.74
C HIS A 98 12.37 14.46 11.62
N GLY A 99 12.34 13.32 10.93
CA GLY A 99 13.52 12.48 10.73
C GLY A 99 13.88 11.57 11.92
N GLU A 100 13.14 11.63 13.02
CA GLU A 100 13.38 10.79 14.17
C GLU A 100 12.49 9.54 14.18
N TRP A 101 13.04 8.40 14.56
CA TRP A 101 12.24 7.20 14.76
C TRP A 101 11.43 7.32 16.06
N LYS A 102 10.11 7.16 15.97
CA LYS A 102 9.18 7.20 17.12
C LYS A 102 8.21 6.03 17.00
N LYS A 103 8.23 5.14 17.98
CA LYS A 103 7.41 3.91 17.98
C LYS A 103 5.93 4.20 17.73
N GLU A 104 5.40 5.24 18.34
CA GLU A 104 4.00 5.66 18.23
C GLU A 104 3.61 6.23 16.86
N LEU A 105 4.59 6.49 16.01
CA LEU A 105 4.42 6.95 14.62
C LEU A 105 4.82 5.88 13.59
N SER A 106 5.09 4.66 14.04
CA SER A 106 5.26 3.51 13.13
C SER A 106 3.95 3.21 12.39
N LEU A 107 4.08 2.75 11.16
CA LEU A 107 2.94 2.32 10.34
C LEU A 107 2.38 0.94 10.77
N PHE A 108 2.83 0.40 11.90
CA PHE A 108 2.39 -0.90 12.41
C PHE A 108 0.87 -1.00 12.55
N SER A 109 0.22 0.00 13.18
CA SER A 109 -1.25 -0.01 13.35
C SER A 109 -1.99 0.07 12.02
N ALA A 110 -1.50 0.89 11.08
CA ALA A 110 -2.06 0.98 9.74
C ALA A 110 -1.90 -0.34 8.98
N ARG A 111 -0.75 -1.03 9.12
CA ARG A 111 -0.49 -2.35 8.53
C ARG A 111 -1.46 -3.40 9.06
N ASP A 112 -1.62 -3.50 10.38
CA ASP A 112 -2.52 -4.48 11.01
C ASP A 112 -3.98 -4.27 10.57
N HIS A 113 -4.39 -3.01 10.43
CA HIS A 113 -5.72 -2.67 9.94
C HIS A 113 -5.90 -3.04 8.47
N LEU A 114 -4.90 -2.71 7.64
CA LEU A 114 -4.90 -3.02 6.21
C LEU A 114 -4.91 -4.53 5.94
N GLU A 115 -4.17 -5.33 6.72
CA GLU A 115 -4.19 -6.79 6.64
C GLU A 115 -5.59 -7.35 6.89
N LYS A 116 -6.31 -6.83 7.90
CA LYS A 116 -7.70 -7.23 8.21
C LYS A 116 -8.65 -6.91 7.06
N LEU A 117 -8.52 -5.72 6.46
CA LEU A 117 -9.39 -5.26 5.37
C LEU A 117 -9.14 -6.01 4.05
N LEU A 118 -7.91 -6.42 3.80
CA LEU A 118 -7.53 -7.13 2.58
C LEU A 118 -7.56 -8.65 2.72
N GLY A 119 -7.52 -9.18 3.94
CA GLY A 119 -7.41 -10.61 4.20
C GLY A 119 -6.06 -11.21 3.76
N LEU A 120 -5.01 -10.39 3.73
CA LEU A 120 -3.68 -10.75 3.27
C LEU A 120 -2.65 -10.42 4.34
N SER A 121 -1.51 -11.14 4.35
CA SER A 121 -0.34 -10.72 5.13
C SER A 121 0.46 -9.68 4.36
N ILE A 122 0.77 -8.56 5.02
CA ILE A 122 1.54 -7.45 4.47
C ILE A 122 2.73 -7.17 5.39
N PRO A 123 3.92 -7.70 5.08
CA PRO A 123 5.11 -7.43 5.88
C PRO A 123 5.38 -5.92 5.99
N LEU A 124 5.64 -5.44 7.21
CA LEU A 124 6.17 -4.10 7.44
C LEU A 124 7.69 -4.16 7.45
N THR A 125 8.35 -3.21 6.80
CA THR A 125 9.82 -3.12 6.87
C THR A 125 10.28 -2.50 8.19
N LYS A 126 11.53 -2.75 8.58
CA LYS A 126 12.12 -2.19 9.82
C LYS A 126 12.75 -0.82 9.60
N ASP A 127 12.99 -0.49 8.36
CA ASP A 127 13.64 0.75 7.91
C ASP A 127 12.97 1.27 6.64
N VAL A 128 13.41 2.43 6.14
CA VAL A 128 12.84 3.05 4.93
C VAL A 128 13.62 2.66 3.68
N LEU A 129 14.94 2.78 3.71
CA LEU A 129 15.84 2.48 2.57
C LEU A 129 16.98 1.54 2.97
N GLY A 130 16.88 0.96 4.15
CA GLY A 130 17.91 0.09 4.71
C GLY A 130 17.88 -1.35 4.17
N PRO A 131 18.71 -2.21 4.76
CA PRO A 131 18.85 -3.59 4.30
C PRO A 131 17.56 -4.41 4.36
N ASP A 132 16.72 -4.19 5.38
CA ASP A 132 15.47 -4.94 5.53
C ASP A 132 14.47 -4.61 4.43
N THR A 133 14.31 -3.30 4.10
CA THR A 133 13.46 -2.85 3.00
C THR A 133 13.96 -3.39 1.66
N LYS A 134 15.26 -3.25 1.38
CA LYS A 134 15.85 -3.77 0.15
C LYS A 134 15.65 -5.28 -0.01
N ALA A 135 15.84 -6.06 1.08
CA ALA A 135 15.63 -7.50 1.04
C ALA A 135 14.16 -7.89 0.80
N LYS A 136 13.22 -7.26 1.52
CA LYS A 136 11.78 -7.53 1.36
C LYS A 136 11.26 -7.13 -0.02
N CYS A 137 11.66 -5.95 -0.53
CA CYS A 137 11.29 -5.51 -1.86
C CYS A 137 11.90 -6.39 -2.96
N ALA A 138 13.13 -6.89 -2.77
CA ALA A 138 13.75 -7.82 -3.72
C ALA A 138 13.00 -9.17 -3.79
N ALA A 139 12.61 -9.70 -2.62
CA ALA A 139 11.92 -10.98 -2.50
C ALA A 139 10.43 -10.93 -2.88
N LEU A 140 9.85 -9.73 -3.03
CA LEU A 140 8.42 -9.53 -3.27
C LEU A 140 7.99 -10.14 -4.61
N GLN A 141 6.96 -10.99 -4.57
CA GLN A 141 6.42 -11.67 -5.74
C GLN A 141 5.15 -10.99 -6.26
N PRO A 142 4.82 -11.16 -7.53
CA PRO A 142 3.54 -10.72 -8.08
C PRO A 142 2.34 -11.21 -7.25
N GLY A 143 1.35 -10.34 -7.05
CA GLY A 143 0.19 -10.61 -6.19
C GLY A 143 0.46 -10.43 -4.69
N GLN A 144 1.64 -9.97 -4.30
CA GLN A 144 2.00 -9.67 -2.91
C GLN A 144 2.18 -8.17 -2.69
N ALA A 145 2.05 -7.76 -1.43
CA ALA A 145 2.32 -6.39 -1.00
C ALA A 145 3.31 -6.37 0.16
N VAL A 146 4.08 -5.30 0.26
CA VAL A 146 4.92 -4.94 1.40
C VAL A 146 4.64 -3.49 1.77
N LEU A 147 4.60 -3.16 3.05
CA LEU A 147 4.52 -1.78 3.53
C LEU A 147 5.90 -1.33 4.01
N VAL A 148 6.40 -0.25 3.45
CA VAL A 148 7.63 0.39 3.92
C VAL A 148 7.31 1.19 5.18
N GLU A 149 8.24 1.23 6.14
CA GLU A 149 8.07 1.99 7.38
C GLU A 149 7.94 3.49 7.08
N ASN A 150 7.40 4.23 8.05
CA ASN A 150 7.08 5.65 7.94
C ASN A 150 8.18 6.46 7.23
N LEU A 151 7.88 6.95 6.03
CA LEU A 151 8.85 7.68 5.20
C LEU A 151 9.42 8.91 5.92
N ARG A 152 8.65 9.53 6.83
CA ARG A 152 9.06 10.71 7.59
C ARG A 152 10.02 10.42 8.75
N PHE A 153 10.39 9.16 8.97
CA PHE A 153 11.57 8.83 9.76
C PHE A 153 12.87 9.21 9.06
N ARG A 154 12.77 9.64 7.80
CA ARG A 154 13.83 10.24 7.01
C ARG A 154 13.46 11.70 6.75
N ILE A 155 14.32 12.61 7.22
CA ILE A 155 14.09 14.05 7.08
C ILE A 155 14.10 14.49 5.62
N GLU A 156 14.80 13.72 4.78
CA GLU A 156 14.93 13.95 3.33
C GLU A 156 13.56 13.88 2.63
N GLU A 157 12.60 13.12 3.17
CA GLU A 157 11.23 13.09 2.63
C GLU A 157 10.55 14.46 2.77
N GLU A 158 10.66 15.11 3.93
CA GLU A 158 10.07 16.43 4.17
C GLU A 158 10.83 17.54 3.40
N GLN A 159 12.12 17.34 3.13
CA GLN A 159 12.96 18.27 2.37
C GLN A 159 12.82 18.11 0.85
N ASN A 160 12.04 17.12 0.39
CA ASN A 160 11.90 16.76 -1.01
C ASN A 160 13.26 16.52 -1.69
N ASP A 161 14.14 15.78 -1.01
CA ASP A 161 15.48 15.49 -1.46
C ASP A 161 15.46 14.60 -2.71
N PRO A 162 16.14 15.00 -3.82
CA PRO A 162 16.10 14.26 -5.07
C PRO A 162 16.89 12.95 -5.03
N ASP A 163 17.93 12.85 -4.21
CA ASP A 163 18.74 11.63 -4.10
C ASP A 163 17.97 10.58 -3.30
N PHE A 164 17.27 10.99 -2.23
CA PHE A 164 16.34 10.14 -1.51
C PHE A 164 15.22 9.60 -2.42
N ALA A 165 14.62 10.49 -3.22
CA ALA A 165 13.58 10.09 -4.17
C ALA A 165 14.09 9.09 -5.22
N ARG A 166 15.31 9.27 -5.70
CA ARG A 166 15.97 8.37 -6.66
C ARG A 166 16.30 7.02 -6.05
N GLU A 167 16.75 6.98 -4.79
CA GLU A 167 17.03 5.72 -4.10
C GLU A 167 15.74 4.95 -3.77
N LEU A 168 14.63 5.66 -3.52
CA LEU A 168 13.32 5.07 -3.24
C LEU A 168 12.69 4.43 -4.50
N ALA A 169 12.95 4.98 -5.68
CA ALA A 169 12.42 4.53 -6.96
C ALA A 169 13.24 3.40 -7.58
#